data_8afa0847e4d66aa038dde6ad86aa8b81
#
_entry.id   8afa0847e4d66aa038dde6ad86aa8b81
#
_cell.length_a   1.000
_cell.length_b   1.000
_cell.length_c   1.000
_cell.angle_alpha   90.00
_cell.angle_beta   90.00
_cell.angle_gamma   90.00
#
_symmetry.space_group_name_H-M   'P 1'
#
loop_
_entity.id
_entity.type
_entity.pdbx_description
1 polymer ?
#
loop_
_entity_poly.entity_id
_entity_poly.type
_entity_poly.pdbx_seq_one_letter_code
_entity_poly.pdbx_strand_id
1 'polypeptide(L)'
;MSMNIDSKLNNENGFWDVSLQGELDVSTADKLKEHLHNLADEKILDMKINLENLDYIDSTGLCAMIGVLKKLKTDNKEIYIINPKSNVKKIFTITGLDKIFKVEG
;
A
#
# COMPACT_ATOMS: atom_id res chain seq x y z
N MET A 1 10.58 -3.94 -15.31
CA MET A 1 9.70 -3.00 -14.62
C MET A 1 10.32 -2.63 -13.29
N SER A 2 10.13 -1.41 -12.85
CA SER A 2 10.77 -0.93 -11.63
C SER A 2 9.78 -0.20 -10.74
N MET A 3 10.11 -0.13 -9.47
CA MET A 3 9.31 0.59 -8.50
C MET A 3 10.22 1.15 -7.42
N ASN A 4 10.02 2.42 -7.07
CA ASN A 4 10.69 3.05 -5.95
C ASN A 4 9.72 3.15 -4.78
N ILE A 5 10.25 2.91 -3.58
CA ILE A 5 9.47 2.99 -2.35
C ILE A 5 10.16 3.98 -1.43
N ASP A 6 9.44 5.02 -1.02
CA ASP A 6 9.88 5.94 0.03
C ASP A 6 8.97 5.78 1.22
N SER A 7 9.54 5.74 2.41
CA SER A 7 8.75 5.65 3.63
C SER A 7 9.36 6.48 4.74
N LYS A 8 8.50 6.99 5.59
CA LYS A 8 8.92 7.70 6.79
C LYS A 8 7.86 7.55 7.87
N LEU A 9 8.29 7.62 9.12
CA LEU A 9 7.40 7.59 10.25
C LEU A 9 6.87 9.01 10.50
N ASN A 10 5.54 9.16 10.50
CA ASN A 10 4.92 10.39 10.93
C ASN A 10 4.60 10.26 12.43
N ASN A 11 5.52 10.73 13.27
CA ASN A 11 5.39 10.63 14.73
C ASN A 11 4.26 11.47 15.28
N GLU A 12 3.97 12.60 14.62
CA GLU A 12 2.96 13.53 15.07
C GLU A 12 1.56 12.92 15.04
N ASN A 13 1.25 12.20 13.96
CA ASN A 13 -0.07 11.61 13.75
C ASN A 13 -0.10 10.10 13.92
N GLY A 14 1.05 9.47 14.12
CA GLY A 14 1.14 8.04 14.43
C GLY A 14 0.81 7.12 13.26
N PHE A 15 1.39 7.37 12.08
CA PHE A 15 1.23 6.47 10.94
C PHE A 15 2.52 6.40 10.10
N TRP A 16 2.63 5.33 9.32
CA TRP A 16 3.67 5.21 8.30
C TRP A 16 3.22 5.91 7.02
N ASP A 17 4.06 6.82 6.54
CA ASP A 17 3.81 7.56 5.30
C ASP A 17 4.66 6.91 4.21
N VAL A 18 4.01 6.28 3.25
CA VAL A 18 4.66 5.51 2.19
C VAL A 18 4.27 6.05 0.84
N SER A 19 5.24 6.20 -0.06
CA SER A 19 4.99 6.62 -1.44
C SER A 19 5.59 5.60 -2.39
N LEU A 20 4.82 5.22 -3.41
CA LEU A 20 5.26 4.30 -4.46
C LEU A 20 5.35 5.04 -5.78
N GLN A 21 6.39 4.75 -6.55
CA GLN A 21 6.58 5.31 -7.89
C GLN A 21 6.93 4.19 -8.84
N GLY A 22 6.30 4.17 -10.01
CA GLY A 22 6.59 3.19 -11.04
C GLY A 22 5.47 2.18 -11.21
N GLU A 23 5.81 0.90 -11.16
CA GLU A 23 4.88 -0.17 -11.47
C GLU A 23 4.93 -1.26 -10.40
N LEU A 24 3.77 -1.67 -9.93
CA LEU A 24 3.64 -2.74 -8.94
C LEU A 24 3.10 -3.98 -9.64
N ASP A 25 3.98 -4.92 -9.92
CA ASP A 25 3.69 -6.13 -10.66
C ASP A 25 4.43 -7.33 -10.05
N VAL A 26 4.45 -8.45 -10.77
CA VAL A 26 5.09 -9.68 -10.28
C VAL A 26 6.58 -9.47 -9.99
N SER A 27 7.25 -8.55 -10.71
CA SER A 27 8.69 -8.30 -10.50
C SER A 27 9.01 -7.40 -9.30
N THR A 28 8.03 -6.64 -8.81
CA THR A 28 8.22 -5.67 -7.73
C THR A 28 7.41 -5.99 -6.47
N ALA A 29 6.47 -6.93 -6.55
CA ALA A 29 5.56 -7.24 -5.44
C ALA A 29 6.29 -7.71 -4.18
N ASP A 30 7.31 -8.57 -4.32
CA ASP A 30 8.06 -9.07 -3.17
C ASP A 30 8.84 -7.96 -2.47
N LYS A 31 9.39 -7.03 -3.24
CA LYS A 31 10.09 -5.87 -2.69
C LYS A 31 9.16 -5.03 -1.83
N LEU A 32 7.94 -4.78 -2.32
CA LEU A 32 6.95 -4.02 -1.56
C LEU A 32 6.53 -4.78 -0.31
N LYS A 33 6.22 -6.05 -0.45
CA LYS A 33 5.80 -6.90 0.67
C LYS A 33 6.84 -6.88 1.80
N GLU A 34 8.10 -7.10 1.45
CA GLU A 34 9.20 -7.10 2.42
C GLU A 34 9.33 -5.74 3.10
N HIS A 35 9.28 -4.66 2.32
CA HIS A 35 9.41 -3.31 2.85
C HIS A 35 8.29 -2.98 3.85
N LEU A 36 7.04 -3.26 3.48
CA LEU A 36 5.90 -2.96 4.34
C LEU A 36 5.87 -3.84 5.59
N HIS A 37 6.26 -5.13 5.47
CA HIS A 37 6.36 -5.99 6.64
C HIS A 37 7.46 -5.52 7.60
N ASN A 38 8.57 -5.02 7.07
CA ASN A 38 9.64 -4.47 7.91
C ASN A 38 9.15 -3.23 8.68
N LEU A 39 8.36 -2.37 8.04
CA LEU A 39 7.78 -1.23 8.74
C LEU A 39 6.85 -1.68 9.86
N ALA A 40 5.99 -2.66 9.58
CA ALA A 40 5.05 -3.18 10.57
C ALA A 40 5.80 -3.86 11.73
N ASP A 41 6.90 -4.55 11.44
CA ASP A 41 7.70 -5.19 12.48
C ASP A 41 8.39 -4.15 13.36
N GLU A 42 8.77 -3.02 12.81
CA GLU A 42 9.37 -1.93 13.56
C GLU A 42 8.33 -1.26 14.46
N LYS A 43 7.14 -0.99 13.93
CA LYS A 43 6.06 -0.39 14.70
C LYS A 43 4.71 -0.65 14.01
N ILE A 44 3.76 -1.21 14.75
CA ILE A 44 2.41 -1.49 14.21
C ILE A 44 1.60 -0.19 14.24
N LEU A 45 1.39 0.40 13.07
CA LEU A 45 0.64 1.64 12.90
C LEU A 45 -0.18 1.55 11.62
N ASP A 46 -1.13 2.46 11.45
CA ASP A 46 -1.78 2.65 10.16
C ASP A 46 -0.72 2.98 9.10
N MET A 47 -0.99 2.62 7.87
CA MET A 47 -0.14 2.98 6.74
C MET A 47 -0.92 3.85 5.77
N LYS A 48 -0.33 4.95 5.36
CA LYS A 48 -0.88 5.77 4.27
C LYS A 48 0.04 5.59 3.09
N ILE A 49 -0.47 4.94 2.04
CA ILE A 49 0.31 4.63 0.85
C ILE A 49 -0.16 5.53 -0.29
N ASN A 50 0.70 6.46 -0.67
CA ASN A 50 0.42 7.41 -1.74
C ASN A 50 0.75 6.77 -3.07
N LEU A 51 -0.25 6.64 -3.93
CA LEU A 51 -0.13 6.02 -5.25
C LEU A 51 -0.18 7.05 -6.40
N GLU A 52 0.00 8.32 -6.09
CA GLU A 52 -0.06 9.39 -7.09
C GLU A 52 0.90 9.14 -8.27
N ASN A 53 2.05 8.54 -7.99
CA ASN A 53 3.07 8.26 -9.01
C ASN A 53 3.17 6.79 -9.39
N LEU A 54 2.20 5.97 -9.00
CA LEU A 54 2.13 4.58 -9.40
C LEU A 54 1.34 4.47 -10.70
N ASP A 55 1.99 3.98 -11.76
CA ASP A 55 1.39 3.93 -13.10
C ASP A 55 0.61 2.65 -13.36
N TYR A 56 0.92 1.57 -12.64
CA TYR A 56 0.36 0.26 -12.92
C TYR A 56 0.34 -0.62 -11.67
N ILE A 57 -0.71 -1.42 -11.54
CA ILE A 57 -0.83 -2.43 -10.49
C ILE A 57 -1.53 -3.67 -11.07
N ASP A 58 -1.07 -4.86 -10.68
CA ASP A 58 -1.73 -6.10 -11.06
C ASP A 58 -2.14 -6.91 -9.83
N SER A 59 -2.72 -8.09 -10.06
CA SER A 59 -3.23 -8.94 -8.96
C SER A 59 -2.12 -9.40 -8.01
N THR A 60 -0.91 -9.60 -8.51
CA THR A 60 0.22 -10.00 -7.66
C THR A 60 0.58 -8.90 -6.67
N GLY A 61 0.61 -7.65 -7.17
CA GLY A 61 0.85 -6.49 -6.32
C GLY A 61 -0.25 -6.28 -5.29
N LEU A 62 -1.50 -6.46 -5.71
CA LEU A 62 -2.64 -6.36 -4.78
C LEU A 62 -2.53 -7.41 -3.67
N CYS A 63 -2.16 -8.65 -4.02
CA CYS A 63 -1.99 -9.72 -3.02
C CYS A 63 -0.91 -9.37 -2.00
N ALA A 64 0.20 -8.75 -2.43
CA ALA A 64 1.25 -8.31 -1.53
C ALA A 64 0.71 -7.31 -0.51
N MET A 65 -0.11 -6.36 -0.95
CA MET A 65 -0.71 -5.36 -0.07
C MET A 65 -1.74 -5.97 0.88
N ILE A 66 -2.54 -6.92 0.39
CA ILE A 66 -3.55 -7.61 1.20
C ILE A 66 -2.88 -8.37 2.35
N GLY A 67 -1.75 -9.04 2.09
CA GLY A 67 -1.02 -9.76 3.12
C GLY A 67 -0.59 -8.87 4.27
N VAL A 68 -0.11 -7.67 3.95
CA VAL A 68 0.27 -6.69 4.98
C VAL A 68 -0.96 -6.17 5.72
N LEU A 69 -2.04 -5.89 4.99
CA LEU A 69 -3.28 -5.42 5.60
C LEU A 69 -3.82 -6.42 6.63
N LYS A 70 -3.77 -7.72 6.31
CA LYS A 70 -4.21 -8.76 7.24
C LYS A 70 -3.41 -8.72 8.53
N LYS A 71 -2.10 -8.49 8.44
CA LYS A 71 -1.25 -8.36 9.61
C LYS A 71 -1.64 -7.14 10.46
N LEU A 72 -1.90 -6.01 9.81
CA LEU A 72 -2.28 -4.77 10.50
C LEU A 72 -3.66 -4.89 11.15
N LYS A 73 -4.60 -5.60 10.52
CA LYS A 73 -5.95 -5.76 11.04
C LYS A 73 -6.00 -6.49 12.38
N THR A 74 -5.04 -7.36 12.68
CA THR A 74 -4.99 -8.04 13.98
C THR A 74 -4.78 -7.04 15.13
N ASP A 75 -4.28 -5.84 14.83
CA ASP A 75 -4.06 -4.77 15.79
C ASP A 75 -4.99 -3.57 15.53
N ASN A 76 -6.06 -3.79 14.78
CA ASN A 76 -7.05 -2.76 14.43
C ASN A 76 -6.46 -1.57 13.66
N LYS A 77 -5.44 -1.84 12.83
CA LYS A 77 -4.83 -0.82 11.98
C LYS A 77 -5.30 -0.97 10.54
N GLU A 78 -5.22 0.12 9.79
CA GLU A 78 -5.74 0.22 8.43
C GLU A 78 -4.63 0.58 7.44
N ILE A 79 -4.91 0.30 6.16
CA ILE A 79 -4.11 0.84 5.07
C ILE A 79 -4.99 1.83 4.30
N TYR A 80 -4.49 3.07 4.20
CA TYR A 80 -5.11 4.13 3.41
C TYR A 80 -4.40 4.21 2.08
N ILE A 81 -5.18 4.18 1.00
CA ILE A 81 -4.67 4.34 -0.37
C ILE A 81 -4.95 5.78 -0.79
N ILE A 82 -3.90 6.56 -0.96
CA ILE A 82 -4.01 8.00 -1.17
C ILE A 82 -3.72 8.36 -2.62
N ASN A 83 -4.64 9.12 -3.23
CA ASN A 83 -4.50 9.68 -4.57
C ASN A 83 -4.12 8.67 -5.66
N PRO A 84 -4.77 7.49 -5.73
CA PRO A 84 -4.47 6.56 -6.83
C PRO A 84 -4.88 7.16 -8.17
N LYS A 85 -4.10 6.88 -9.22
CA LYS A 85 -4.49 7.24 -10.58
C LYS A 85 -5.78 6.51 -10.93
N SER A 86 -6.55 7.04 -11.89
CA SER A 86 -7.86 6.49 -12.22
C SER A 86 -7.83 5.01 -12.62
N ASN A 87 -6.80 4.59 -13.37
CA ASN A 87 -6.65 3.19 -13.76
C ASN A 87 -6.35 2.27 -12.55
N VAL A 88 -5.57 2.75 -11.59
CA VAL A 88 -5.26 2.01 -10.37
C VAL A 88 -6.47 1.98 -9.44
N LYS A 89 -7.14 3.11 -9.26
CA LYS A 89 -8.35 3.21 -8.45
C LYS A 89 -9.43 2.25 -8.96
N LYS A 90 -9.57 2.15 -10.27
CA LYS A 90 -10.54 1.26 -10.90
C LYS A 90 -10.30 -0.20 -10.52
N ILE A 91 -9.04 -0.62 -10.40
CA ILE A 91 -8.71 -1.99 -9.98
C ILE A 91 -9.21 -2.25 -8.56
N PHE A 92 -9.01 -1.30 -7.64
CA PHE A 92 -9.54 -1.43 -6.28
C PHE A 92 -11.06 -1.53 -6.27
N THR A 93 -11.72 -0.75 -7.10
CA THR A 93 -13.20 -0.75 -7.18
C THR A 93 -13.73 -2.05 -7.78
N ILE A 94 -13.17 -2.48 -8.91
CA ILE A 94 -13.63 -3.69 -9.63
C ILE A 94 -13.44 -4.94 -8.77
N THR A 95 -12.33 -5.03 -8.03
CA THR A 95 -12.03 -6.18 -7.18
C THR A 95 -12.77 -6.14 -5.85
N GLY A 96 -13.43 -5.03 -5.51
CA GLY A 96 -14.07 -4.84 -4.22
C GLY A 96 -13.10 -4.54 -3.09
N LEU A 97 -11.83 -4.34 -3.39
CA LEU A 97 -10.81 -4.08 -2.38
C LEU A 97 -10.94 -2.69 -1.75
N ASP A 98 -11.67 -1.79 -2.39
CA ASP A 98 -12.02 -0.48 -1.82
C ASP A 98 -12.89 -0.61 -0.55
N LYS A 99 -13.39 -1.82 -0.27
CA LYS A 99 -14.15 -2.10 0.96
C LYS A 99 -13.25 -2.47 2.13
N ILE A 100 -12.01 -2.91 1.86
CA ILE A 100 -11.07 -3.29 2.92
C ILE A 100 -9.89 -2.34 3.04
N PHE A 101 -9.49 -1.69 1.95
CA PHE A 101 -8.56 -0.56 1.99
C PHE A 101 -9.35 0.73 2.06
N LYS A 102 -8.82 1.72 2.77
CA LYS A 102 -9.46 3.05 2.84
C LYS A 102 -8.94 3.88 1.68
N VAL A 103 -9.71 3.93 0.58
CA VAL A 103 -9.29 4.66 -0.63
C VAL A 103 -9.71 6.11 -0.54
N GLU A 104 -8.76 7.04 -0.70
CA GLU A 104 -8.98 8.48 -0.62
C GLU A 104 -8.36 9.17 -1.84
N GLY A 105 -9.13 10.07 -2.45
CA GLY A 105 -8.65 10.81 -3.61
C GLY A 105 -9.05 10.28 -5.00
#